data_7823000ed0b85ca9fd2786cf57a14fac
#
_entry.id   7823000ed0b85ca9fd2786cf57a14fac
#
_cell.length_a   1.000
_cell.length_b   1.000
_cell.length_c   1.000
_cell.angle_alpha   90.00
_cell.angle_beta   90.00
_cell.angle_gamma   90.00
#
_symmetry.space_group_name_H-M   'P 1'
#
loop_
_entity.id
_entity.type
_entity.pdbx_description
1 polymer ?
#
loop_
_entity_poly.entity_id
_entity_poly.type
_entity_poly.pdbx_seq_one_letter_code
_entity_poly.pdbx_strand_id
1 'polypeptide(L)'
;ELIKEGVIGDIKAVHFEWMLSTSHGADYFRRWHRDKRNSGGLLVHKSTHHFDLVNFWLGTKPKQVFAYGDLVFYGRENAENRGETNFYYRTHGSENAKDDPFALVMEGNEQLEELYLKPETEDGYLRDQSVFGDGISIEDTMGVLVKYDSGAVLTYSLTAYSPKEGFRVVFTGTKGRMEVTVSETLYVNAGGDKNLEGATKERSIVVFPMFGEPYKVDIPEGKGGHGGGDPILLNDVFGKPEY
;
A
#
# COMPACT_ATOMS: atom_id res chain seq x y z
N GLU A 1 -11.67 18.44 3.30
CA GLU A 1 -12.75 19.39 3.67
C GLU A 1 -13.18 19.16 5.11
N LEU A 2 -13.81 18.06 5.50
CA LEU A 2 -14.36 17.80 6.85
C LEU A 2 -13.41 18.16 8.02
N ILE A 3 -12.11 17.84 7.88
CA ILE A 3 -11.10 18.21 8.90
C ILE A 3 -10.91 19.73 8.92
N LYS A 4 -10.82 20.39 7.78
CA LYS A 4 -10.68 21.87 7.70
C LYS A 4 -11.90 22.60 8.23
N GLU A 5 -13.09 22.03 8.03
CA GLU A 5 -14.36 22.54 8.58
C GLU A 5 -14.49 22.32 10.09
N GLY A 6 -13.59 21.53 10.67
CA GLY A 6 -13.55 21.29 12.12
C GLY A 6 -14.67 20.38 12.63
N VAL A 7 -15.21 19.51 11.77
CA VAL A 7 -16.33 18.59 12.10
C VAL A 7 -16.07 17.77 13.37
N ILE A 8 -14.81 17.31 13.55
CA ILE A 8 -14.38 16.58 14.75
C ILE A 8 -13.46 17.41 15.66
N GLY A 9 -13.35 18.72 15.42
CA GLY A 9 -12.48 19.64 16.19
C GLY A 9 -10.99 19.41 15.92
N ASP A 10 -10.14 19.79 16.88
CA ASP A 10 -8.69 19.60 16.79
C ASP A 10 -8.34 18.13 16.83
N ILE A 11 -7.57 17.64 15.87
CA ILE A 11 -7.12 16.25 15.81
C ILE A 11 -6.07 16.01 16.90
N LYS A 12 -6.26 14.96 17.69
CA LYS A 12 -5.35 14.53 18.76
C LYS A 12 -4.70 13.18 18.48
N ALA A 13 -5.38 12.28 17.78
CA ALA A 13 -4.82 10.99 17.39
C ALA A 13 -5.26 10.60 15.97
N VAL A 14 -4.34 9.93 15.25
CA VAL A 14 -4.58 9.31 13.95
C VAL A 14 -4.11 7.86 14.00
N HIS A 15 -4.94 6.93 13.53
CA HIS A 15 -4.55 5.56 13.28
C HIS A 15 -4.69 5.29 11.79
N PHE A 16 -3.60 4.89 11.15
CA PHE A 16 -3.56 4.63 9.72
C PHE A 16 -3.00 3.24 9.47
N GLU A 17 -3.84 2.34 9.00
CA GLU A 17 -3.49 1.00 8.57
C GLU A 17 -3.55 0.91 7.05
N TRP A 18 -2.45 0.45 6.43
CA TRP A 18 -2.40 0.14 5.00
C TRP A 18 -2.12 -1.34 4.78
N MET A 19 -2.95 -1.98 4.00
CA MET A 19 -2.85 -3.38 3.65
C MET A 19 -2.57 -3.52 2.15
N LEU A 20 -1.37 -4.00 1.80
CA LEU A 20 -1.08 -4.45 0.44
C LEU A 20 -1.46 -5.92 0.32
N SER A 21 -2.20 -6.26 -0.71
CA SER A 21 -2.59 -7.65 -0.97
C SER A 21 -1.40 -8.53 -1.31
N THR A 22 -1.59 -9.84 -1.22
CA THR A 22 -0.58 -10.83 -1.62
C THR A 22 -0.20 -10.76 -3.10
N SER A 23 -0.99 -10.14 -3.95
CA SER A 23 -0.63 -9.85 -5.34
C SER A 23 0.27 -8.61 -5.44
N HIS A 24 -0.22 -7.46 -5.00
CA HIS A 24 0.48 -6.19 -5.09
C HIS A 24 1.71 -6.14 -4.15
N GLY A 25 1.55 -6.59 -2.90
CA GLY A 25 2.64 -6.62 -1.93
C GLY A 25 3.77 -7.54 -2.37
N ALA A 26 3.45 -8.78 -2.79
CA ALA A 26 4.44 -9.73 -3.29
C ALA A 26 5.28 -9.18 -4.45
N ASP A 27 4.71 -8.30 -5.24
CA ASP A 27 5.40 -7.73 -6.39
C ASP A 27 6.68 -6.95 -6.01
N TYR A 28 6.72 -6.31 -4.85
CA TYR A 28 7.92 -5.65 -4.34
C TYR A 28 9.03 -6.63 -3.97
N PHE A 29 8.70 -7.88 -3.68
CA PHE A 29 9.66 -8.92 -3.29
C PHE A 29 10.13 -9.78 -4.48
N ARG A 30 9.52 -9.64 -5.68
CA ARG A 30 9.95 -10.30 -6.92
C ARG A 30 11.01 -9.51 -7.66
N ARG A 31 10.91 -8.20 -7.69
CA ARG A 31 11.68 -7.30 -8.55
C ARG A 31 12.77 -6.55 -7.78
N TRP A 32 13.48 -5.64 -8.46
CA TRP A 32 14.63 -4.89 -7.91
C TRP A 32 14.34 -4.20 -6.57
N HIS A 33 13.10 -3.91 -6.26
CA HIS A 33 12.67 -3.32 -4.99
C HIS A 33 13.03 -4.19 -3.77
N ARG A 34 13.19 -5.50 -3.95
CA ARG A 34 13.53 -6.46 -2.88
C ARG A 34 14.84 -6.14 -2.17
N ASP A 35 15.76 -5.41 -2.82
CA ASP A 35 16.99 -4.94 -2.23
C ASP A 35 16.80 -3.52 -1.69
N LYS A 36 16.98 -3.36 -0.37
CA LYS A 36 16.81 -2.08 0.33
C LYS A 36 17.75 -1.00 -0.19
N ARG A 37 18.92 -1.36 -0.71
CA ARG A 37 19.86 -0.42 -1.33
C ARG A 37 19.30 0.24 -2.57
N ASN A 38 18.41 -0.44 -3.27
CA ASN A 38 17.79 0.07 -4.49
C ASN A 38 16.53 0.90 -4.20
N SER A 39 15.70 0.46 -3.25
CA SER A 39 14.35 1.02 -3.03
C SER A 39 14.21 1.86 -1.75
N GLY A 40 15.12 1.69 -0.79
CA GLY A 40 14.96 2.24 0.56
C GLY A 40 13.93 1.49 1.42
N GLY A 41 13.30 0.42 0.89
CA GLY A 41 12.21 -0.32 1.53
C GLY A 41 10.85 0.34 1.33
N LEU A 42 9.79 -0.32 1.81
CA LEU A 42 8.41 0.13 1.59
C LEU A 42 8.06 1.41 2.35
N LEU A 43 8.72 1.72 3.46
CA LEU A 43 8.53 3.00 4.16
C LEU A 43 8.96 4.20 3.30
N VAL A 44 10.00 4.05 2.47
CA VAL A 44 10.44 5.08 1.55
C VAL A 44 9.66 5.03 0.24
N HIS A 45 9.61 3.85 -0.38
CA HIS A 45 9.06 3.71 -1.72
C HIS A 45 7.53 3.86 -1.78
N LYS A 46 6.80 3.34 -0.79
CA LYS A 46 5.32 3.34 -0.76
C LYS A 46 4.75 4.31 0.27
N SER A 47 5.24 4.27 1.51
CA SER A 47 4.61 4.99 2.62
C SER A 47 4.85 6.50 2.63
N THR A 48 5.75 7.03 1.78
CA THR A 48 5.92 8.48 1.61
C THR A 48 4.59 9.17 1.26
N HIS A 49 3.78 8.57 0.40
CA HIS A 49 2.44 9.07 0.07
C HIS A 49 1.51 9.11 1.29
N HIS A 50 1.59 8.09 2.15
CA HIS A 50 0.73 7.98 3.33
C HIS A 50 1.09 9.03 4.39
N PHE A 51 2.38 9.23 4.63
CA PHE A 51 2.84 10.27 5.58
C PHE A 51 2.58 11.67 5.04
N ASP A 52 2.73 11.89 3.74
CA ASP A 52 2.40 13.17 3.11
C ASP A 52 0.91 13.50 3.25
N LEU A 53 0.03 12.53 3.01
CA LEU A 53 -1.41 12.68 3.23
C LEU A 53 -1.73 13.07 4.68
N VAL A 54 -1.11 12.41 5.68
CA VAL A 54 -1.37 12.75 7.09
C VAL A 54 -0.85 14.13 7.43
N ASN A 55 0.35 14.52 6.95
CA ASN A 55 0.90 15.85 7.13
C ASN A 55 -0.04 16.92 6.53
N PHE A 56 -0.55 16.66 5.33
CA PHE A 56 -1.51 17.53 4.64
C PHE A 56 -2.84 17.64 5.41
N TRP A 57 -3.41 16.52 5.86
CA TRP A 57 -4.67 16.53 6.63
C TRP A 57 -4.56 17.23 7.97
N LEU A 58 -3.44 17.05 8.66
CA LEU A 58 -3.19 17.68 9.97
C LEU A 58 -2.74 19.14 9.86
N GLY A 59 -2.20 19.55 8.69
CA GLY A 59 -1.63 20.90 8.50
C GLY A 59 -0.46 21.20 9.43
N THR A 60 0.30 20.18 9.85
CA THR A 60 1.38 20.30 10.84
C THR A 60 2.57 19.40 10.48
N LYS A 61 3.71 19.62 11.13
CA LYS A 61 4.96 18.90 10.84
C LYS A 61 5.25 17.82 11.88
N PRO A 62 5.85 16.68 11.46
CA PRO A 62 6.33 15.66 12.37
C PRO A 62 7.49 16.20 13.21
N LYS A 63 7.49 15.90 14.52
CA LYS A 63 8.50 16.32 15.49
C LYS A 63 9.38 15.18 15.97
N GLN A 64 8.79 14.02 16.17
CA GLN A 64 9.47 12.81 16.62
C GLN A 64 8.90 11.61 15.89
N VAL A 65 9.76 10.68 15.52
CA VAL A 65 9.40 9.43 14.84
C VAL A 65 10.07 8.26 15.54
N PHE A 66 9.33 7.21 15.74
CA PHE A 66 9.82 5.91 16.17
C PHE A 66 9.22 4.84 15.26
N ALA A 67 10.05 3.92 14.78
CA ALA A 67 9.60 2.91 13.81
C ALA A 67 10.26 1.56 14.06
N TYR A 68 9.49 0.50 13.81
CA TYR A 68 9.97 -0.85 13.62
C TYR A 68 9.51 -1.37 12.26
N GLY A 69 10.34 -2.21 11.66
CA GLY A 69 10.00 -2.98 10.48
C GLY A 69 10.84 -4.23 10.43
N ASP A 70 10.26 -5.31 9.90
CA ASP A 70 10.95 -6.59 9.76
C ASP A 70 10.43 -7.36 8.55
N LEU A 71 11.23 -8.31 8.06
CA LEU A 71 10.86 -9.29 7.06
C LEU A 71 10.41 -10.55 7.79
N VAL A 72 9.10 -10.76 7.92
CA VAL A 72 8.52 -11.84 8.73
C VAL A 72 7.69 -12.85 7.93
N PHE A 73 7.28 -12.50 6.72
CA PHE A 73 6.46 -13.35 5.87
C PHE A 73 7.22 -13.83 4.63
N TYR A 74 7.71 -12.89 3.79
CA TYR A 74 8.50 -13.22 2.62
C TYR A 74 9.92 -13.65 2.99
N GLY A 75 10.71 -14.06 1.98
CA GLY A 75 12.05 -14.56 2.20
C GLY A 75 12.11 -16.06 2.55
N ARG A 76 13.28 -16.64 2.27
CA ARG A 76 13.49 -18.08 2.38
C ARG A 76 13.36 -18.59 3.81
N GLU A 77 14.03 -17.96 4.75
CA GLU A 77 14.02 -18.37 6.15
C GLU A 77 12.60 -18.42 6.74
N ASN A 78 11.79 -17.41 6.45
CA ASN A 78 10.40 -17.35 6.92
C ASN A 78 9.53 -18.46 6.30
N ALA A 79 9.75 -18.77 5.03
CA ALA A 79 9.04 -19.85 4.36
C ALA A 79 9.45 -21.22 4.94
N GLU A 80 10.75 -21.47 5.15
CA GLU A 80 11.25 -22.68 5.79
C GLU A 80 10.68 -22.86 7.21
N ASN A 81 10.63 -21.78 8.00
CA ASN A 81 10.05 -21.79 9.34
C ASN A 81 8.54 -22.11 9.35
N ARG A 82 7.83 -21.85 8.25
CA ARG A 82 6.42 -22.25 8.07
C ARG A 82 6.25 -23.66 7.49
N GLY A 83 7.34 -24.36 7.20
CA GLY A 83 7.33 -25.72 6.67
C GLY A 83 7.28 -25.80 5.15
N GLU A 84 7.53 -24.72 4.44
CA GLU A 84 7.66 -24.74 2.98
C GLU A 84 8.92 -25.50 2.58
N THR A 85 8.80 -26.32 1.54
CA THR A 85 9.90 -27.15 1.04
C THR A 85 10.15 -26.98 -0.45
N ASN A 86 9.26 -26.27 -1.14
CA ASN A 86 9.31 -26.08 -2.59
C ASN A 86 9.93 -24.72 -2.91
N PHE A 87 11.23 -24.70 -3.19
CA PHE A 87 11.96 -23.45 -3.49
C PHE A 87 12.45 -23.42 -4.93
N TYR A 88 12.45 -22.23 -5.49
CA TYR A 88 12.99 -21.92 -6.81
C TYR A 88 13.56 -20.51 -6.84
N TYR A 89 14.45 -20.24 -7.80
CA TYR A 89 15.07 -18.92 -7.94
C TYR A 89 14.13 -17.91 -8.60
N ARG A 90 13.52 -18.32 -9.72
CA ARG A 90 12.59 -17.52 -10.52
C ARG A 90 11.48 -18.40 -11.12
N THR A 91 10.37 -17.77 -11.54
CA THR A 91 9.24 -18.48 -12.12
C THR A 91 9.56 -19.04 -13.51
N HIS A 92 10.15 -18.22 -14.40
CA HIS A 92 10.45 -18.63 -15.76
C HIS A 92 11.38 -19.84 -15.80
N GLY A 93 10.93 -20.89 -16.49
CA GLY A 93 11.68 -22.15 -16.61
C GLY A 93 11.71 -23.04 -15.37
N SER A 94 10.96 -22.72 -14.31
CA SER A 94 10.92 -23.53 -13.08
C SER A 94 9.66 -24.38 -13.00
N GLU A 95 9.84 -25.70 -12.95
CA GLU A 95 8.74 -26.66 -12.66
C GLU A 95 8.16 -26.44 -11.25
N ASN A 96 9.01 -26.08 -10.29
CA ASN A 96 8.61 -25.86 -8.90
C ASN A 96 7.71 -24.61 -8.71
N ALA A 97 7.66 -23.71 -9.70
CA ALA A 97 6.82 -22.51 -9.64
C ALA A 97 5.37 -22.73 -10.08
N LYS A 98 5.06 -23.89 -10.70
CA LYS A 98 3.74 -24.11 -11.33
C LYS A 98 2.56 -24.01 -10.39
N ASP A 99 2.73 -24.45 -9.15
CA ASP A 99 1.67 -24.48 -8.15
C ASP A 99 1.84 -23.38 -7.07
N ASP A 100 2.82 -22.49 -7.26
CA ASP A 100 3.02 -21.39 -6.30
C ASP A 100 2.05 -20.24 -6.61
N PRO A 101 1.12 -19.92 -5.71
CA PRO A 101 0.18 -18.81 -5.88
C PRO A 101 0.86 -17.44 -5.95
N PHE A 102 2.12 -17.34 -5.52
CA PHE A 102 2.92 -16.13 -5.60
C PHE A 102 3.77 -16.03 -6.86
N ALA A 103 3.78 -17.05 -7.71
CA ALA A 103 4.55 -17.03 -8.96
C ALA A 103 4.03 -15.96 -9.92
N LEU A 104 4.94 -15.26 -10.59
CA LEU A 104 4.62 -14.37 -11.70
C LEU A 104 4.92 -15.06 -13.02
N VAL A 105 3.90 -15.58 -13.67
CA VAL A 105 4.02 -16.17 -15.00
C VAL A 105 4.03 -15.06 -16.05
N MET A 106 5.15 -14.91 -16.77
CA MET A 106 5.28 -13.90 -17.83
C MET A 106 4.94 -14.47 -19.20
N GLU A 107 5.13 -15.76 -19.40
CA GLU A 107 4.84 -16.46 -20.64
C GLU A 107 3.34 -16.42 -20.98
N GLY A 108 3.04 -16.12 -22.23
CA GLY A 108 1.66 -15.96 -22.71
C GLY A 108 1.04 -14.61 -22.38
N ASN A 109 1.76 -13.72 -21.72
CA ASN A 109 1.39 -12.32 -21.52
C ASN A 109 2.30 -11.43 -22.37
N GLU A 110 1.81 -11.02 -23.55
CA GLU A 110 2.57 -10.24 -24.53
C GLU A 110 3.26 -9.01 -23.92
N GLN A 111 2.58 -8.28 -23.04
CA GLN A 111 3.14 -7.09 -22.40
C GLN A 111 4.31 -7.43 -21.47
N LEU A 112 4.18 -8.48 -20.66
CA LEU A 112 5.26 -8.89 -19.75
C LEU A 112 6.43 -9.51 -20.51
N GLU A 113 6.17 -10.24 -21.58
CA GLU A 113 7.22 -10.79 -22.42
C GLU A 113 8.03 -9.67 -23.11
N GLU A 114 7.36 -8.69 -23.71
CA GLU A 114 8.02 -7.58 -24.41
C GLU A 114 8.77 -6.64 -23.45
N LEU A 115 8.21 -6.36 -22.27
CA LEU A 115 8.80 -5.41 -21.35
C LEU A 115 9.90 -6.02 -20.45
N TYR A 116 9.85 -7.33 -20.21
CA TYR A 116 10.74 -7.94 -19.23
C TYR A 116 11.46 -9.19 -19.74
N LEU A 117 10.75 -10.19 -20.30
CA LEU A 117 11.36 -11.48 -20.60
C LEU A 117 12.35 -11.39 -21.77
N LYS A 118 11.98 -10.71 -22.84
CA LYS A 118 12.87 -10.51 -24.02
C LYS A 118 14.08 -9.61 -23.70
N PRO A 119 13.91 -8.49 -22.98
CA PRO A 119 15.04 -7.61 -22.65
C PRO A 119 16.05 -8.18 -21.65
N GLU A 120 15.78 -9.31 -20.98
CA GLU A 120 16.75 -9.93 -20.05
C GLU A 120 18.12 -10.18 -20.66
N THR A 121 18.19 -10.40 -21.96
CA THR A 121 19.47 -10.57 -22.67
C THR A 121 20.28 -9.29 -22.79
N GLU A 122 19.62 -8.13 -22.64
CA GLU A 122 20.25 -6.80 -22.77
C GLU A 122 20.72 -6.24 -21.42
N ASP A 123 19.86 -6.35 -20.38
CA ASP A 123 20.09 -5.72 -19.10
C ASP A 123 20.30 -6.70 -17.93
N GLY A 124 20.00 -7.99 -18.14
CA GLY A 124 20.09 -9.03 -17.11
C GLY A 124 19.06 -8.89 -15.98
N TYR A 125 18.03 -8.06 -16.14
CA TYR A 125 17.03 -7.84 -15.13
C TYR A 125 15.99 -8.98 -15.08
N LEU A 126 15.85 -9.62 -13.92
CA LEU A 126 14.86 -10.67 -13.68
C LEU A 126 13.67 -10.13 -12.92
N ARG A 127 12.50 -10.12 -13.58
CA ARG A 127 11.26 -9.53 -13.06
C ARG A 127 10.49 -10.45 -12.12
N ASP A 128 10.69 -11.77 -12.25
CA ASP A 128 9.88 -12.86 -11.70
C ASP A 128 10.60 -13.73 -10.68
N GLN A 129 11.47 -13.12 -9.87
CA GLN A 129 12.16 -13.87 -8.80
C GLN A 129 11.16 -14.37 -7.75
N SER A 130 11.48 -15.50 -7.12
CA SER A 130 10.67 -16.02 -6.02
C SER A 130 10.63 -15.05 -4.85
N VAL A 131 9.44 -14.82 -4.30
CA VAL A 131 9.25 -14.01 -3.08
C VAL A 131 9.74 -14.74 -1.82
N PHE A 132 9.97 -16.05 -1.92
CA PHE A 132 10.56 -16.90 -0.88
C PHE A 132 12.02 -17.27 -1.21
N GLY A 133 12.69 -16.45 -2.00
CA GLY A 133 14.10 -16.59 -2.34
C GLY A 133 15.02 -15.84 -1.38
N ASP A 134 16.33 -16.00 -1.63
CA ASP A 134 17.39 -15.29 -0.92
C ASP A 134 17.53 -13.84 -1.42
N GLY A 135 18.27 -13.02 -0.66
CA GLY A 135 18.64 -11.66 -1.06
C GLY A 135 17.54 -10.62 -0.92
N ILE A 136 16.48 -10.91 -0.18
CA ILE A 136 15.45 -9.93 0.20
C ILE A 136 15.94 -9.19 1.45
N SER A 137 15.96 -7.88 1.40
CA SER A 137 16.42 -7.03 2.50
C SER A 137 15.45 -5.91 2.88
N ILE A 138 14.27 -5.86 2.26
CA ILE A 138 13.18 -4.95 2.63
C ILE A 138 12.24 -5.60 3.64
N GLU A 139 11.62 -4.78 4.45
CA GLU A 139 10.60 -5.19 5.42
C GLU A 139 9.26 -5.45 4.70
N ASP A 140 8.47 -6.40 5.21
CA ASP A 140 7.09 -6.66 4.78
C ASP A 140 6.04 -6.27 5.83
N THR A 141 6.49 -6.03 7.05
CA THR A 141 5.67 -5.61 8.18
C THR A 141 6.32 -4.42 8.87
N MET A 142 5.59 -3.33 9.01
CA MET A 142 6.12 -2.08 9.57
C MET A 142 5.10 -1.39 10.47
N GLY A 143 5.60 -0.82 11.56
CA GLY A 143 4.85 0.05 12.45
C GLY A 143 5.61 1.35 12.72
N VAL A 144 4.91 2.47 12.67
CA VAL A 144 5.50 3.80 12.88
C VAL A 144 4.66 4.61 13.85
N LEU A 145 5.30 5.23 14.82
CA LEU A 145 4.71 6.18 15.74
C LEU A 145 5.29 7.57 15.46
N VAL A 146 4.41 8.55 15.20
CA VAL A 146 4.82 9.93 14.91
C VAL A 146 4.15 10.88 15.89
N LYS A 147 4.93 11.76 16.51
CA LYS A 147 4.43 12.90 17.27
C LYS A 147 4.58 14.17 16.45
N TYR A 148 3.50 14.93 16.33
CA TYR A 148 3.44 16.17 15.56
C TYR A 148 3.64 17.40 16.46
N ASP A 149 4.01 18.55 15.85
CA ASP A 149 4.15 19.83 16.57
C ASP A 149 2.81 20.29 17.19
N SER A 150 1.67 19.98 16.59
CA SER A 150 0.33 20.21 17.13
C SER A 150 0.01 19.41 18.40
N GLY A 151 0.89 18.46 18.76
CA GLY A 151 0.67 17.49 19.83
C GLY A 151 -0.13 16.26 19.42
N ALA A 152 -0.60 16.17 18.18
CA ALA A 152 -1.25 14.98 17.63
C ALA A 152 -0.25 13.81 17.56
N VAL A 153 -0.76 12.58 17.67
CA VAL A 153 0.01 11.35 17.55
C VAL A 153 -0.57 10.51 16.43
N LEU A 154 0.29 10.04 15.51
CA LEU A 154 -0.04 9.05 14.49
C LEU A 154 0.52 7.69 14.91
N THR A 155 -0.32 6.65 14.85
CA THR A 155 0.11 5.25 14.73
C THR A 155 -0.15 4.79 13.31
N TYR A 156 0.89 4.29 12.66
CA TYR A 156 0.83 3.81 11.28
C TYR A 156 1.28 2.37 11.22
N SER A 157 0.63 1.55 10.39
CA SER A 157 1.08 0.21 10.05
C SER A 157 0.95 -0.06 8.55
N LEU A 158 1.90 -0.83 8.02
CA LEU A 158 1.85 -1.38 6.67
C LEU A 158 2.19 -2.86 6.71
N THR A 159 1.36 -3.67 6.06
CA THR A 159 1.55 -5.10 5.85
C THR A 159 1.51 -5.39 4.36
N ALA A 160 2.50 -6.13 3.84
CA ALA A 160 2.65 -6.39 2.41
C ALA A 160 2.18 -7.79 1.96
N TYR A 161 1.45 -8.52 2.80
CA TYR A 161 0.95 -9.88 2.54
C TYR A 161 -0.49 -10.08 3.03
N SER A 162 -1.30 -9.03 2.92
CA SER A 162 -2.70 -9.11 3.31
C SER A 162 -3.53 -9.93 2.31
N PRO A 163 -4.56 -10.65 2.75
CA PRO A 163 -5.48 -11.34 1.84
C PRO A 163 -6.41 -10.39 1.07
N LYS A 164 -6.42 -9.12 1.43
CA LYS A 164 -7.19 -8.05 0.77
C LYS A 164 -6.33 -6.79 0.64
N GLU A 165 -6.73 -5.87 -0.25
CA GLU A 165 -6.08 -4.57 -0.39
C GLU A 165 -6.98 -3.44 0.02
N GLY A 166 -6.40 -2.43 0.67
CA GLY A 166 -7.10 -1.26 1.11
C GLY A 166 -6.45 -0.59 2.33
N PHE A 167 -7.15 0.39 2.87
CA PHE A 167 -6.68 1.10 4.04
C PHE A 167 -7.81 1.53 4.97
N ARG A 168 -7.45 1.77 6.21
CA ARG A 168 -8.31 2.39 7.20
C ARG A 168 -7.56 3.55 7.86
N VAL A 169 -8.21 4.72 7.88
CA VAL A 169 -7.70 5.87 8.63
C VAL A 169 -8.75 6.31 9.64
N VAL A 170 -8.31 6.51 10.86
CA VAL A 170 -9.18 6.95 11.96
C VAL A 170 -8.59 8.22 12.56
N PHE A 171 -9.40 9.26 12.62
CA PHE A 171 -9.07 10.53 13.26
C PHE A 171 -9.88 10.68 14.55
N THR A 172 -9.23 10.97 15.64
CA THR A 172 -9.88 11.31 16.92
C THR A 172 -9.53 12.76 17.27
N GLY A 173 -10.56 13.55 17.38
CA GLY A 173 -10.47 14.98 17.66
C GLY A 173 -11.21 15.38 18.93
N THR A 174 -11.17 16.68 19.25
CA THR A 174 -11.78 17.25 20.47
C THR A 174 -13.31 17.29 20.46
N LYS A 175 -13.93 17.14 19.27
CA LYS A 175 -15.41 17.17 19.09
C LYS A 175 -15.98 15.85 18.56
N GLY A 176 -15.15 14.86 18.29
CA GLY A 176 -15.63 13.59 17.75
C GLY A 176 -14.54 12.75 17.13
N ARG A 177 -14.97 11.74 16.40
CA ARG A 177 -14.13 10.76 15.70
C ARG A 177 -14.62 10.61 14.26
N MET A 178 -13.70 10.39 13.32
CA MET A 178 -14.01 10.10 11.94
C MET A 178 -13.26 8.84 11.51
N GLU A 179 -13.97 7.90 10.91
CA GLU A 179 -13.42 6.65 10.39
C GLU A 179 -13.57 6.63 8.87
N VAL A 180 -12.45 6.41 8.19
CA VAL A 180 -12.37 6.28 6.74
C VAL A 180 -11.92 4.87 6.43
N THR A 181 -12.69 4.15 5.61
CA THR A 181 -12.34 2.82 5.14
C THR A 181 -12.43 2.78 3.62
N VAL A 182 -11.40 2.24 2.98
CA VAL A 182 -11.36 1.97 1.55
C VAL A 182 -10.90 0.53 1.36
N SER A 183 -11.69 -0.25 0.63
CA SER A 183 -11.35 -1.60 0.19
C SER A 183 -11.21 -1.59 -1.32
N GLU A 184 -9.99 -1.82 -1.81
CA GLU A 184 -9.69 -1.88 -3.25
C GLU A 184 -9.95 -3.27 -3.78
N THR A 185 -9.50 -4.31 -3.06
CA THR A 185 -9.85 -5.71 -3.32
C THR A 185 -10.33 -6.37 -2.03
N LEU A 186 -11.31 -7.27 -2.15
CA LEU A 186 -11.84 -8.02 -0.99
C LEU A 186 -11.13 -9.37 -0.82
N TYR A 187 -10.48 -9.88 -1.86
CA TYR A 187 -9.72 -11.13 -1.87
C TYR A 187 -8.77 -11.15 -3.06
N VAL A 188 -7.78 -12.04 -3.03
CA VAL A 188 -6.84 -12.30 -4.12
C VAL A 188 -6.91 -13.78 -4.49
N ASN A 189 -7.02 -14.07 -5.78
CA ASN A 189 -6.92 -15.43 -6.30
C ASN A 189 -5.46 -15.84 -6.48
N ALA A 190 -5.18 -17.14 -6.32
CA ALA A 190 -3.90 -17.71 -6.70
C ALA A 190 -3.59 -17.41 -8.17
N GLY A 191 -2.36 -16.99 -8.48
CA GLY A 191 -1.94 -16.63 -9.84
C GLY A 191 -2.31 -15.22 -10.30
N GLY A 192 -2.94 -14.42 -9.44
CA GLY A 192 -3.22 -13.00 -9.69
C GLY A 192 -4.25 -12.74 -10.78
N ASP A 193 -5.54 -12.77 -10.46
CA ASP A 193 -6.57 -12.27 -11.38
C ASP A 193 -6.53 -10.73 -11.41
N LYS A 194 -5.87 -10.18 -12.43
CA LYS A 194 -5.70 -8.73 -12.62
C LYS A 194 -7.01 -7.96 -12.77
N ASN A 195 -8.10 -8.63 -13.13
CA ASN A 195 -9.41 -7.98 -13.30
C ASN A 195 -10.02 -7.51 -11.97
N LEU A 196 -9.49 -7.98 -10.84
CA LEU A 196 -9.94 -7.62 -9.50
C LEU A 196 -9.00 -6.62 -8.80
N GLU A 197 -7.79 -6.42 -9.33
CA GLU A 197 -6.81 -5.49 -8.76
C GLU A 197 -7.20 -4.03 -9.04
N GLY A 198 -7.06 -3.18 -8.02
CA GLY A 198 -7.25 -1.73 -8.13
C GLY A 198 -8.71 -1.26 -8.29
N ALA A 199 -9.67 -2.16 -8.27
CA ALA A 199 -11.08 -1.78 -8.27
C ALA A 199 -11.52 -1.44 -6.85
N THR A 200 -11.82 -0.17 -6.56
CA THR A 200 -12.43 0.21 -5.29
C THR A 200 -13.79 -0.48 -5.15
N LYS A 201 -13.89 -1.40 -4.19
CA LYS A 201 -15.12 -2.18 -3.93
C LYS A 201 -16.00 -1.50 -2.90
N GLU A 202 -15.38 -0.94 -1.87
CA GLU A 202 -16.10 -0.28 -0.78
C GLU A 202 -15.33 0.95 -0.35
N ARG A 203 -16.06 2.01 -0.04
CA ARG A 203 -15.53 3.21 0.59
C ARG A 203 -16.56 3.79 1.54
N SER A 204 -16.10 4.23 2.68
CA SER A 204 -16.97 4.86 3.66
C SER A 204 -16.24 5.90 4.48
N ILE A 205 -16.98 6.95 4.83
CA ILE A 205 -16.59 7.91 5.86
C ILE A 205 -17.73 7.95 6.86
N VAL A 206 -17.44 7.66 8.11
CA VAL A 206 -18.40 7.73 9.22
C VAL A 206 -17.88 8.72 10.25
N VAL A 207 -18.72 9.68 10.61
CA VAL A 207 -18.44 10.66 11.66
C VAL A 207 -19.23 10.28 12.92
N PHE A 208 -18.54 10.23 14.05
CA PHE A 208 -19.06 10.02 15.39
C PHE A 208 -18.88 11.32 16.16
N PRO A 209 -19.89 12.20 16.26
CA PRO A 209 -19.83 13.36 17.12
C PRO A 209 -19.54 12.96 18.58
N MET A 210 -18.91 13.84 19.37
CA MET A 210 -18.67 13.57 20.80
C MET A 210 -19.99 13.29 21.53
N PHE A 211 -21.07 13.92 21.09
CA PHE A 211 -22.43 13.71 21.56
C PHE A 211 -23.38 13.70 20.36
N GLY A 212 -24.29 12.74 20.32
CA GLY A 212 -25.25 12.57 19.21
C GLY A 212 -25.01 11.29 18.42
N GLU A 213 -25.84 11.07 17.41
CA GLU A 213 -25.82 9.86 16.58
C GLU A 213 -24.71 9.95 15.52
N PRO A 214 -24.02 8.83 15.20
CA PRO A 214 -23.09 8.78 14.10
C PRO A 214 -23.80 8.92 12.76
N TYR A 215 -23.11 9.46 11.77
CA TYR A 215 -23.63 9.59 10.41
C TYR A 215 -22.58 9.24 9.36
N LYS A 216 -23.07 8.72 8.23
CA LYS A 216 -22.25 8.49 7.03
C LYS A 216 -22.18 9.77 6.21
N VAL A 217 -21.01 10.01 5.61
CA VAL A 217 -20.77 11.10 4.68
C VAL A 217 -20.90 10.57 3.26
N ASP A 218 -21.64 11.28 2.40
CA ASP A 218 -21.70 10.96 0.98
C ASP A 218 -20.36 11.25 0.32
N ILE A 219 -19.82 10.25 -0.36
CA ILE A 219 -18.55 10.35 -1.08
C ILE A 219 -18.85 10.47 -2.57
N PRO A 220 -18.53 11.59 -3.21
CA PRO A 220 -18.70 11.74 -4.65
C PRO A 220 -17.92 10.68 -5.43
N GLU A 221 -18.52 10.19 -6.52
CA GLU A 221 -17.79 9.29 -7.42
C GLU A 221 -16.82 10.09 -8.27
N GLY A 222 -15.54 9.76 -8.16
CA GLY A 222 -14.50 10.27 -9.04
C GLY A 222 -14.54 9.57 -10.41
N LYS A 223 -14.25 10.31 -11.48
CA LYS A 223 -14.15 9.78 -12.85
C LYS A 223 -12.73 9.93 -13.36
N GLY A 224 -12.18 8.83 -13.91
CA GLY A 224 -10.81 8.80 -14.45
C GLY A 224 -9.82 8.05 -13.56
N GLY A 225 -8.53 8.11 -13.89
CA GLY A 225 -7.45 7.42 -13.19
C GLY A 225 -7.34 7.85 -11.72
N HIS A 226 -6.85 6.93 -10.89
CA HIS A 226 -6.71 7.09 -9.43
C HIS A 226 -7.98 7.61 -8.73
N GLY A 227 -9.15 7.06 -9.12
CA GLY A 227 -10.43 7.46 -8.54
C GLY A 227 -10.85 8.90 -8.81
N GLY A 228 -10.36 9.50 -9.92
CA GLY A 228 -10.61 10.87 -10.32
C GLY A 228 -9.53 11.87 -9.90
N GLY A 229 -8.44 11.41 -9.25
CA GLY A 229 -7.34 12.27 -8.84
C GLY A 229 -6.52 12.81 -10.01
N ASP A 230 -6.28 11.99 -11.04
CA ASP A 230 -5.46 12.39 -12.20
C ASP A 230 -6.01 13.61 -12.94
N PRO A 231 -7.31 13.67 -13.32
CA PRO A 231 -7.87 14.87 -13.94
C PRO A 231 -7.76 16.12 -13.07
N ILE A 232 -7.93 16.01 -11.77
CA ILE A 232 -7.80 17.12 -10.83
C ILE A 232 -6.36 17.63 -10.82
N LEU A 233 -5.39 16.71 -10.63
CA LEU A 233 -3.97 17.06 -10.65
C LEU A 233 -3.54 17.70 -11.96
N LEU A 234 -3.96 17.15 -13.10
CA LEU A 234 -3.66 17.71 -14.41
C LEU A 234 -4.25 19.12 -14.58
N ASN A 235 -5.46 19.34 -14.08
CA ASN A 235 -6.08 20.67 -14.11
C ASN A 235 -5.35 21.66 -13.20
N ASP A 236 -4.90 21.24 -12.01
CA ASP A 236 -4.15 22.09 -11.09
C ASP A 236 -2.76 22.48 -11.63
N VAL A 237 -2.12 21.57 -12.38
CA VAL A 237 -0.77 21.81 -12.95
C VAL A 237 -0.83 22.57 -14.29
N PHE A 238 -1.76 22.19 -15.16
CA PHE A 238 -1.81 22.65 -16.56
C PHE A 238 -3.06 23.47 -16.89
N GLY A 239 -4.03 23.52 -15.99
CA GLY A 239 -5.25 24.32 -16.15
C GLY A 239 -4.95 25.81 -16.11
N LYS A 240 -5.91 26.63 -16.58
CA LYS A 240 -5.81 28.08 -16.43
C LYS A 240 -6.12 28.43 -14.97
N PRO A 241 -5.25 29.22 -14.28
CA PRO A 241 -5.59 29.65 -12.93
C PRO A 241 -6.90 30.47 -13.01
N GLU A 242 -7.87 30.11 -12.21
CA GLU A 242 -9.04 30.95 -11.95
C GLU A 242 -8.57 32.08 -11.02
N TYR A 243 -8.39 33.27 -11.56
CA TYR A 243 -8.10 34.49 -10.79
C TYR A 243 -9.39 35.20 -10.41
#